data_408f5f52f9426cf3a5f2ae3b3e68d758
#
_entry.id   408f5f52f9426cf3a5f2ae3b3e68d758
#
_cell.length_a   1.000
_cell.length_b   1.000
_cell.length_c   1.000
_cell.angle_alpha   90.00
_cell.angle_beta   90.00
_cell.angle_gamma   90.00
#
_symmetry.space_group_name_H-M   'P 1'
#
loop_
_entity.id
_entity.type
_entity.pdbx_description
1 polymer ?
#
loop_
_entity_poly.entity_id
_entity_poly.type
_entity_poly.pdbx_seq_one_letter_code
_entity_poly.pdbx_strand_id
1 'polypeptide(L)'
;MNYSEITIGIVTFRSEKVIFECLDSIKKIKNIIILDNSFDKLLKKKIISKYPYIKIFLSKKNLGYGVANNILIKKSKTQFVFILSPDVILEKNCEKNLLSSIKKLKKNFAILSPDDQKMTYGYFDRTKFPRKKLLKCDFVVGSALLINKNKMKKIGLFDENIFLYYEDRDLCKRIKFANENVYVDKTSKINHFGAKSTNIGSEFEKCRNWHLMWSSVYFDRKYLFFLIFYAKNLFLLLSLTLRIIFYTVLLDKKKAMYKQFRLSGAYNSLIGNSSWYRPKI
;
A
#
# COMPACT_ATOMS: atom_id res chain seq x y z
N MET A 1 -3.83 8.10 -26.16
CA MET A 1 -3.99 7.42 -24.88
C MET A 1 -5.44 7.52 -24.45
N ASN A 2 -6.03 6.39 -24.06
CA ASN A 2 -7.41 6.28 -23.61
C ASN A 2 -7.50 5.39 -22.35
N TYR A 3 -8.70 5.23 -21.80
CA TYR A 3 -8.93 4.43 -20.59
C TYR A 3 -8.63 2.94 -20.77
N SER A 4 -8.65 2.42 -22.00
CA SER A 4 -8.34 1.01 -22.30
C SER A 4 -6.86 0.65 -22.07
N GLU A 5 -5.98 1.65 -21.99
CA GLU A 5 -4.56 1.45 -21.68
C GLU A 5 -4.27 1.30 -20.17
N ILE A 6 -5.31 1.40 -19.32
CA ILE A 6 -5.21 1.32 -17.87
C ILE A 6 -6.01 0.12 -17.36
N THR A 7 -5.40 -0.67 -16.49
CA THR A 7 -6.09 -1.70 -15.69
C THR A 7 -6.13 -1.24 -14.24
N ILE A 8 -7.28 -1.33 -13.59
CA ILE A 8 -7.37 -1.15 -12.14
C ILE A 8 -7.14 -2.50 -11.47
N GLY A 9 -6.21 -2.53 -10.51
CA GLY A 9 -5.92 -3.68 -9.66
C GLY A 9 -6.35 -3.41 -8.22
N ILE A 10 -7.17 -4.28 -7.64
CA ILE A 10 -7.64 -4.13 -6.26
C ILE A 10 -7.33 -5.42 -5.50
N VAL A 11 -6.63 -5.30 -4.37
CA VAL A 11 -6.43 -6.41 -3.43
C VAL A 11 -7.46 -6.30 -2.32
N THR A 12 -8.25 -7.34 -2.11
CA THR A 12 -9.23 -7.41 -1.02
C THR A 12 -8.80 -8.43 0.03
N PHE A 13 -9.16 -8.15 1.28
CA PHE A 13 -9.05 -9.09 2.39
C PHE A 13 -10.17 -8.79 3.38
N ARG A 14 -11.27 -9.57 3.35
CA ARG A 14 -12.49 -9.33 4.12
C ARG A 14 -13.04 -7.91 3.95
N SER A 15 -13.03 -7.39 2.72
CA SER A 15 -13.33 -5.97 2.42
C SER A 15 -14.77 -5.74 1.95
N GLU A 16 -15.71 -6.65 2.24
CA GLU A 16 -17.09 -6.58 1.74
C GLU A 16 -17.76 -5.24 2.06
N LYS A 17 -17.50 -4.68 3.24
CA LYS A 17 -18.15 -3.44 3.71
C LYS A 17 -17.78 -2.18 2.92
N VAL A 18 -16.67 -2.19 2.20
CA VAL A 18 -16.11 -0.98 1.55
C VAL A 18 -15.91 -1.13 0.04
N ILE A 19 -15.73 -2.36 -0.46
CA ILE A 19 -15.36 -2.60 -1.86
C ILE A 19 -16.40 -2.07 -2.86
N PHE A 20 -17.69 -2.13 -2.53
CA PHE A 20 -18.75 -1.72 -3.43
C PHE A 20 -18.74 -0.20 -3.68
N GLU A 21 -18.50 0.61 -2.64
CA GLU A 21 -18.35 2.06 -2.79
C GLU A 21 -17.14 2.42 -3.66
N CYS A 22 -16.01 1.70 -3.45
CA CYS A 22 -14.84 1.84 -4.30
C CYS A 22 -15.19 1.54 -5.77
N LEU A 23 -15.81 0.41 -6.07
CA LEU A 23 -16.19 0.02 -7.43
C LEU A 23 -17.21 0.97 -8.05
N ASP A 24 -18.19 1.45 -7.28
CA ASP A 24 -19.18 2.44 -7.75
C ASP A 24 -18.54 3.79 -8.09
N SER A 25 -17.40 4.14 -7.49
CA SER A 25 -16.67 5.36 -7.80
C SER A 25 -15.92 5.32 -9.13
N ILE A 26 -15.62 4.11 -9.64
CA ILE A 26 -14.91 3.90 -10.90
C ILE A 26 -15.90 3.98 -12.07
N LYS A 27 -15.79 5.00 -12.92
CA LYS A 27 -16.79 5.24 -13.97
C LYS A 27 -16.33 4.89 -15.38
N LYS A 28 -15.06 5.17 -15.70
CA LYS A 28 -14.57 5.17 -17.08
C LYS A 28 -13.61 4.02 -17.38
N ILE A 29 -12.82 3.57 -16.41
CA ILE A 29 -11.89 2.46 -16.59
C ILE A 29 -12.65 1.15 -16.35
N LYS A 30 -12.78 0.32 -17.40
CA LYS A 30 -13.52 -0.95 -17.34
C LYS A 30 -12.64 -2.18 -17.20
N ASN A 31 -11.33 -2.05 -17.43
CA ASN A 31 -10.39 -3.13 -17.17
C ASN A 31 -10.11 -3.20 -15.66
N ILE A 32 -10.88 -3.99 -14.93
CA ILE A 32 -10.74 -4.15 -13.48
C ILE A 32 -10.43 -5.60 -13.16
N ILE A 33 -9.39 -5.81 -12.36
CA ILE A 33 -9.00 -7.12 -11.83
C ILE A 33 -8.89 -7.05 -10.31
N ILE A 34 -9.42 -8.05 -9.63
CA ILE A 34 -9.38 -8.14 -8.17
C ILE A 34 -8.67 -9.43 -7.77
N LEU A 35 -7.83 -9.35 -6.73
CA LEU A 35 -7.30 -10.51 -6.04
C LEU A 35 -7.79 -10.49 -4.60
N ASP A 36 -8.60 -11.49 -4.23
CA ASP A 36 -9.06 -11.64 -2.86
C ASP A 36 -8.15 -12.58 -2.06
N ASN A 37 -7.56 -12.03 -1.01
CA ASN A 37 -6.63 -12.71 -0.09
C ASN A 37 -7.35 -13.50 1.03
N SER A 38 -8.68 -13.45 1.09
CA SER A 38 -9.51 -14.14 2.09
C SER A 38 -10.23 -15.39 1.57
N PHE A 39 -10.05 -15.71 0.30
CA PHE A 39 -10.74 -16.82 -0.38
C PHE A 39 -12.28 -16.72 -0.29
N ASP A 40 -12.83 -15.52 -0.34
CA ASP A 40 -14.25 -15.25 -0.16
C ASP A 40 -15.05 -15.49 -1.46
N LYS A 41 -15.62 -16.69 -1.58
CA LYS A 41 -16.45 -17.09 -2.72
C LYS A 41 -17.78 -16.32 -2.77
N LEU A 42 -18.33 -15.91 -1.62
CA LEU A 42 -19.59 -15.16 -1.55
C LEU A 42 -19.38 -13.72 -2.03
N LEU A 43 -18.33 -13.06 -1.57
CA LEU A 43 -17.95 -11.74 -2.06
C LEU A 43 -17.71 -11.77 -3.57
N LYS A 44 -16.99 -12.78 -4.08
CA LYS A 44 -16.79 -12.97 -5.53
C LYS A 44 -18.13 -13.06 -6.27
N LYS A 45 -19.08 -13.87 -5.79
CA LYS A 45 -20.41 -14.01 -6.41
C LYS A 45 -21.16 -12.66 -6.42
N LYS A 46 -21.16 -11.93 -5.30
CA LYS A 46 -21.81 -10.61 -5.20
C LYS A 46 -21.20 -9.59 -6.17
N ILE A 47 -19.87 -9.52 -6.27
CA ILE A 47 -19.21 -8.58 -7.17
C ILE A 47 -19.52 -8.93 -8.64
N ILE A 48 -19.40 -10.19 -9.05
CA ILE A 48 -19.66 -10.60 -10.45
C ILE A 48 -21.12 -10.35 -10.82
N SER A 49 -22.06 -10.57 -9.92
CA SER A 49 -23.48 -10.29 -10.16
C SER A 49 -23.74 -8.81 -10.46
N LYS A 50 -23.08 -7.89 -9.75
CA LYS A 50 -23.25 -6.43 -9.95
C LYS A 50 -22.35 -5.88 -11.07
N TYR A 51 -21.16 -6.47 -11.27
CA TYR A 51 -20.15 -6.00 -12.22
C TYR A 51 -19.58 -7.18 -13.03
N PRO A 52 -20.31 -7.71 -14.02
CA PRO A 52 -19.94 -8.95 -14.74
C PRO A 52 -18.63 -8.86 -15.53
N TYR A 53 -18.15 -7.64 -15.81
CA TYR A 53 -16.89 -7.38 -16.52
C TYR A 53 -15.64 -7.48 -15.63
N ILE A 54 -15.79 -7.56 -14.30
CA ILE A 54 -14.66 -7.63 -13.37
C ILE A 54 -14.11 -9.06 -13.29
N LYS A 55 -12.79 -9.21 -13.37
CA LYS A 55 -12.12 -10.50 -13.19
C LYS A 55 -11.62 -10.62 -11.74
N ILE A 56 -12.03 -11.70 -11.06
CA ILE A 56 -11.68 -11.92 -9.66
C ILE A 56 -10.91 -13.24 -9.50
N PHE A 57 -9.73 -13.12 -8.89
CA PHE A 57 -8.88 -14.25 -8.48
C PHE A 57 -9.00 -14.46 -6.97
N LEU A 58 -9.15 -15.70 -6.54
CA LEU A 58 -9.18 -16.06 -5.12
C LEU A 58 -7.85 -16.69 -4.72
N SER A 59 -7.22 -16.16 -3.68
CA SER A 59 -6.00 -16.75 -3.11
C SER A 59 -6.36 -17.66 -1.93
N LYS A 60 -5.84 -18.89 -1.92
CA LYS A 60 -6.03 -19.83 -0.81
C LYS A 60 -5.36 -19.39 0.51
N LYS A 61 -4.46 -18.41 0.45
CA LYS A 61 -3.75 -17.85 1.61
C LYS A 61 -3.62 -16.34 1.47
N ASN A 62 -3.52 -15.64 2.58
CA ASN A 62 -3.21 -14.21 2.58
C ASN A 62 -1.75 -14.00 2.14
N LEU A 63 -1.56 -13.44 0.96
CA LEU A 63 -0.25 -13.18 0.36
C LEU A 63 0.39 -11.87 0.84
N GLY A 64 -0.35 -11.05 1.58
CA GLY A 64 0.03 -9.67 1.90
C GLY A 64 -0.29 -8.71 0.76
N TYR A 65 0.07 -7.43 0.97
CA TYR A 65 -0.27 -6.37 0.03
C TYR A 65 0.63 -6.39 -1.22
N GLY A 66 1.96 -6.41 -1.02
CA GLY A 66 2.93 -6.31 -2.12
C GLY A 66 2.84 -7.48 -3.10
N VAL A 67 2.86 -8.72 -2.59
CA VAL A 67 2.81 -9.94 -3.43
C VAL A 67 1.50 -10.02 -4.20
N ALA A 68 0.36 -9.71 -3.56
CA ALA A 68 -0.93 -9.72 -4.23
C ALA A 68 -1.01 -8.68 -5.36
N ASN A 69 -0.50 -7.47 -5.14
CA ASN A 69 -0.41 -6.45 -6.18
C ASN A 69 0.58 -6.84 -7.30
N ASN A 70 1.69 -7.50 -6.99
CA ASN A 70 2.61 -8.03 -8.00
C ASN A 70 1.89 -8.99 -8.96
N ILE A 71 1.03 -9.87 -8.43
CA ILE A 71 0.23 -10.78 -9.24
C ILE A 71 -0.73 -10.01 -10.15
N LEU A 72 -1.42 -8.98 -9.63
CA LEU A 72 -2.31 -8.15 -10.44
C LEU A 72 -1.55 -7.40 -11.54
N ILE A 73 -0.40 -6.81 -11.22
CA ILE A 73 0.45 -6.11 -12.19
C ILE A 73 0.92 -7.07 -13.30
N LYS A 74 1.35 -8.28 -12.94
CA LYS A 74 1.78 -9.31 -13.90
C LYS A 74 0.61 -9.79 -14.78
N LYS A 75 -0.60 -9.96 -14.22
CA LYS A 75 -1.81 -10.39 -14.94
C LYS A 75 -2.42 -9.29 -15.83
N SER A 76 -2.15 -8.04 -15.58
CA SER A 76 -2.61 -6.93 -16.40
C SER A 76 -1.96 -6.96 -17.79
N LYS A 77 -2.78 -6.79 -18.85
CA LYS A 77 -2.31 -6.69 -20.24
C LYS A 77 -1.99 -5.26 -20.67
N THR A 78 -2.34 -4.25 -19.86
CA THR A 78 -2.16 -2.83 -20.18
C THR A 78 -0.79 -2.31 -19.75
N GLN A 79 -0.37 -1.17 -20.33
CA GLN A 79 0.87 -0.50 -19.96
C GLN A 79 0.82 0.06 -18.54
N PHE A 80 -0.34 0.59 -18.14
CA PHE A 80 -0.53 1.20 -16.84
C PHE A 80 -1.44 0.34 -15.97
N VAL A 81 -1.05 0.21 -14.69
CA VAL A 81 -1.87 -0.46 -13.67
C VAL A 81 -2.13 0.51 -12.54
N PHE A 82 -3.40 0.79 -12.30
CA PHE A 82 -3.83 1.64 -11.21
C PHE A 82 -4.20 0.77 -10.02
N ILE A 83 -3.27 0.60 -9.09
CA ILE A 83 -3.50 -0.12 -7.84
C ILE A 83 -4.36 0.77 -6.94
N LEU A 84 -5.46 0.22 -6.43
CA LEU A 84 -6.36 0.88 -5.49
C LEU A 84 -6.59 0.01 -4.25
N SER A 85 -6.56 0.61 -3.08
CA SER A 85 -7.10 -0.02 -1.87
C SER A 85 -8.63 -0.07 -1.94
N PRO A 86 -9.27 -1.12 -1.41
CA PRO A 86 -10.73 -1.30 -1.53
C PRO A 86 -11.55 -0.27 -0.74
N ASP A 87 -10.92 0.54 0.11
CA ASP A 87 -11.51 1.64 0.89
C ASP A 87 -11.15 3.04 0.32
N VAL A 88 -10.76 3.10 -0.94
CA VAL A 88 -10.54 4.33 -1.70
C VAL A 88 -11.74 4.64 -2.58
N ILE A 89 -12.24 5.87 -2.52
CA ILE A 89 -13.27 6.40 -3.42
C ILE A 89 -12.64 7.45 -4.33
N LEU A 90 -12.78 7.27 -5.64
CA LEU A 90 -12.35 8.26 -6.63
C LEU A 90 -13.33 9.44 -6.65
N GLU A 91 -12.82 10.68 -6.51
CA GLU A 91 -13.64 11.87 -6.67
C GLU A 91 -13.98 12.15 -8.15
N LYS A 92 -14.98 12.99 -8.36
CA LYS A 92 -15.40 13.43 -9.70
C LYS A 92 -14.19 13.88 -10.55
N ASN A 93 -14.11 13.37 -11.76
CA ASN A 93 -13.03 13.63 -12.73
C ASN A 93 -11.63 13.05 -12.37
N CYS A 94 -11.45 12.29 -11.30
CA CYS A 94 -10.16 11.70 -10.95
C CYS A 94 -9.55 10.92 -12.13
N GLU A 95 -10.28 9.98 -12.73
CA GLU A 95 -9.81 9.20 -13.89
C GLU A 95 -9.44 10.08 -15.10
N LYS A 96 -10.25 11.13 -15.38
CA LYS A 96 -9.98 12.08 -16.49
C LYS A 96 -8.70 12.87 -16.23
N ASN A 97 -8.50 13.33 -15.01
CA ASN A 97 -7.34 14.10 -14.61
C ASN A 97 -6.06 13.26 -14.66
N LEU A 98 -6.10 12.02 -14.13
CA LEU A 98 -4.98 11.07 -14.25
C LEU A 98 -4.59 10.85 -15.70
N LEU A 99 -5.56 10.62 -16.59
CA LEU A 99 -5.29 10.44 -18.03
C LEU A 99 -4.64 11.68 -18.66
N SER A 100 -5.10 12.88 -18.27
CA SER A 100 -4.48 14.15 -18.70
C SER A 100 -3.04 14.27 -18.18
N SER A 101 -2.79 13.90 -16.95
CA SER A 101 -1.47 13.96 -16.31
C SER A 101 -0.48 12.99 -16.94
N ILE A 102 -0.91 11.77 -17.30
CA ILE A 102 -0.07 10.84 -18.06
C ILE A 102 0.37 11.44 -19.39
N LYS A 103 -0.55 12.11 -20.12
CA LYS A 103 -0.24 12.79 -21.39
C LYS A 103 0.77 13.92 -21.18
N LYS A 104 0.56 14.78 -20.15
CA LYS A 104 1.47 15.89 -19.81
C LYS A 104 2.86 15.41 -19.45
N LEU A 105 2.98 14.33 -18.71
CA LEU A 105 4.24 13.71 -18.35
C LEU A 105 4.89 12.93 -19.49
N LYS A 106 4.26 12.86 -20.67
CA LYS A 106 4.72 12.08 -21.83
C LYS A 106 5.07 10.64 -21.44
N LYS A 107 4.30 10.05 -20.52
CA LYS A 107 4.53 8.72 -19.95
C LYS A 107 5.86 8.56 -19.18
N ASN A 108 6.55 9.67 -18.88
CA ASN A 108 7.86 9.65 -18.19
C ASN A 108 7.71 9.74 -16.65
N PHE A 109 7.20 8.69 -16.06
CA PHE A 109 7.08 8.49 -14.62
C PHE A 109 7.06 6.99 -14.32
N ALA A 110 7.50 6.63 -13.13
CA ALA A 110 7.39 5.27 -12.61
C ALA A 110 6.05 5.07 -11.86
N ILE A 111 5.71 6.04 -11.01
CA ILE A 111 4.44 6.09 -10.27
C ILE A 111 3.83 7.49 -10.39
N LEU A 112 2.51 7.54 -10.62
CA LEU A 112 1.67 8.72 -10.51
C LEU A 112 0.56 8.42 -9.50
N SER A 113 0.51 9.16 -8.39
CA SER A 113 -0.52 8.99 -7.36
C SER A 113 -1.53 10.13 -7.44
N PRO A 114 -2.83 9.89 -7.31
CA PRO A 114 -3.79 10.94 -7.03
C PRO A 114 -3.54 11.54 -5.64
N ASP A 115 -4.10 12.72 -5.39
CA ASP A 115 -3.99 13.41 -4.12
C ASP A 115 -5.01 12.87 -3.10
N ASP A 116 -4.51 12.20 -2.07
CA ASP A 116 -5.30 11.87 -0.88
C ASP A 116 -5.24 13.04 0.11
N GLN A 117 -6.33 13.79 0.21
CA GLN A 117 -6.39 15.01 1.01
C GLN A 117 -6.17 14.78 2.52
N LYS A 118 -6.40 13.55 3.01
CA LYS A 118 -6.26 13.18 4.41
C LYS A 118 -4.88 12.68 4.78
N MET A 119 -4.06 12.30 3.79
CA MET A 119 -2.71 11.79 4.03
C MET A 119 -1.67 12.91 3.87
N THR A 120 -0.85 13.08 4.87
CA THR A 120 0.41 13.82 4.73
C THR A 120 1.42 12.92 4.05
N TYR A 121 1.76 13.23 2.81
CA TYR A 121 2.88 12.57 2.12
C TYR A 121 4.18 13.03 2.81
N GLY A 122 4.84 12.15 3.55
CA GLY A 122 5.83 12.40 4.60
C GLY A 122 7.01 13.33 4.33
N TYR A 123 7.25 13.78 3.09
CA TYR A 123 8.25 14.78 2.71
C TYR A 123 7.68 15.85 1.78
N PHE A 124 6.37 15.85 1.64
CA PHE A 124 5.70 16.74 0.72
C PHE A 124 4.89 17.78 1.47
N ASP A 125 5.46 18.96 1.62
CA ASP A 125 4.76 20.13 2.12
C ASP A 125 3.89 20.72 0.99
N ARG A 126 2.59 20.43 1.05
CA ARG A 126 1.60 20.94 0.10
C ARG A 126 1.60 22.48 0.05
N THR A 127 2.01 23.14 1.12
CA THR A 127 2.04 24.59 1.24
C THR A 127 3.18 25.21 0.45
N LYS A 128 4.30 24.51 0.29
CA LYS A 128 5.47 25.01 -0.46
C LYS A 128 5.23 25.19 -1.96
N PHE A 129 4.24 24.46 -2.55
CA PHE A 129 3.96 24.50 -3.98
C PHE A 129 2.45 24.58 -4.27
N PRO A 130 1.74 25.64 -3.82
CA PRO A 130 0.27 25.70 -3.87
C PRO A 130 -0.25 25.70 -5.33
N ARG A 131 0.50 26.28 -6.28
CA ARG A 131 0.09 26.45 -7.69
C ARG A 131 0.45 25.26 -8.60
N LYS A 132 1.36 24.37 -8.19
CA LYS A 132 1.75 23.24 -9.04
C LYS A 132 0.69 22.14 -9.00
N LYS A 133 0.21 21.71 -10.16
CA LYS A 133 -0.78 20.63 -10.31
C LYS A 133 -0.14 19.24 -10.21
N LEU A 134 1.06 19.09 -10.76
CA LEU A 134 1.87 17.85 -10.75
C LEU A 134 3.13 18.11 -9.92
N LEU A 135 3.37 17.26 -8.95
CA LEU A 135 4.44 17.42 -7.98
C LEU A 135 5.31 16.17 -7.97
N LYS A 136 6.59 16.37 -8.27
CA LYS A 136 7.60 15.32 -8.08
C LYS A 136 7.84 15.15 -6.57
N CYS A 137 7.82 13.91 -6.09
CA CYS A 137 8.02 13.58 -4.68
C CYS A 137 8.89 12.34 -4.53
N ASP A 138 9.42 12.14 -3.33
CA ASP A 138 10.26 10.99 -3.01
C ASP A 138 9.44 9.76 -2.57
N PHE A 139 8.19 9.99 -2.16
CA PHE A 139 7.35 8.94 -1.59
C PHE A 139 5.86 9.24 -1.80
N VAL A 140 5.09 8.18 -2.05
CA VAL A 140 3.62 8.16 -2.08
C VAL A 140 3.10 6.93 -1.34
N VAL A 141 1.94 7.08 -0.71
CA VAL A 141 1.29 5.99 0.05
C VAL A 141 0.66 4.98 -0.90
N GLY A 142 0.72 3.70 -0.54
CA GLY A 142 0.27 2.59 -1.33
C GLY A 142 -1.24 2.53 -1.64
N SER A 143 -2.08 3.40 -1.06
CA SER A 143 -3.54 3.37 -1.22
C SER A 143 -4.02 3.56 -2.66
N ALA A 144 -3.30 4.34 -3.48
CA ALA A 144 -3.66 4.62 -4.87
C ALA A 144 -2.41 4.93 -5.72
N LEU A 145 -1.96 3.96 -6.52
CA LEU A 145 -0.72 4.05 -7.29
C LEU A 145 -0.95 3.70 -8.76
N LEU A 146 -0.86 4.68 -9.65
CA LEU A 146 -0.80 4.40 -11.08
C LEU A 146 0.63 4.06 -11.48
N ILE A 147 0.89 2.81 -11.76
CA ILE A 147 2.21 2.23 -12.05
C ILE A 147 2.42 2.13 -13.55
N ASN A 148 3.54 2.64 -14.04
CA ASN A 148 4.01 2.44 -15.41
C ASN A 148 4.85 1.15 -15.49
N LYS A 149 4.27 0.08 -16.01
CA LYS A 149 4.93 -1.23 -16.11
C LYS A 149 6.26 -1.20 -16.87
N ASN A 150 6.39 -0.34 -17.87
CA ASN A 150 7.64 -0.26 -18.63
C ASN A 150 8.81 0.22 -17.76
N LYS A 151 8.56 1.14 -16.83
CA LYS A 151 9.58 1.59 -15.88
C LYS A 151 9.92 0.51 -14.85
N MET A 152 8.93 -0.30 -14.45
CA MET A 152 9.12 -1.37 -13.46
C MET A 152 9.99 -2.53 -13.98
N LYS A 153 10.18 -2.69 -15.29
CA LYS A 153 11.08 -3.71 -15.84
C LYS A 153 12.52 -3.63 -15.32
N LYS A 154 13.00 -2.40 -15.07
CA LYS A 154 14.36 -2.15 -14.54
C LYS A 154 14.40 -2.05 -13.00
N ILE A 155 13.31 -1.59 -12.40
CA ILE A 155 13.23 -1.29 -10.96
C ILE A 155 12.82 -2.53 -10.16
N GLY A 156 12.04 -3.41 -10.76
CA GLY A 156 11.31 -4.48 -10.09
C GLY A 156 9.98 -4.01 -9.52
N LEU A 157 9.17 -4.94 -9.08
CA LEU A 157 7.87 -4.69 -8.45
C LEU A 157 8.03 -4.56 -6.92
N PHE A 158 6.94 -4.71 -6.16
CA PHE A 158 7.01 -4.73 -4.70
C PHE A 158 7.92 -5.84 -4.18
N ASP A 159 8.65 -5.59 -3.09
CA ASP A 159 9.48 -6.58 -2.43
C ASP A 159 8.61 -7.67 -1.79
N GLU A 160 8.75 -8.92 -2.25
CA GLU A 160 7.92 -10.05 -1.85
C GLU A 160 8.20 -10.53 -0.40
N ASN A 161 9.32 -10.10 0.20
CA ASN A 161 9.62 -10.35 1.60
C ASN A 161 8.77 -9.49 2.55
N ILE A 162 8.24 -8.36 2.06
CA ILE A 162 7.41 -7.45 2.86
C ILE A 162 5.95 -7.87 2.74
N PHE A 163 5.38 -8.37 3.84
CA PHE A 163 3.99 -8.78 3.86
C PHE A 163 3.03 -7.58 3.95
N LEU A 164 3.35 -6.61 4.82
CA LEU A 164 2.51 -5.44 5.08
C LEU A 164 3.35 -4.28 5.63
N TYR A 165 3.07 -3.05 5.17
CA TYR A 165 3.77 -1.79 5.47
C TYR A 165 5.19 -1.72 4.92
N TYR A 166 5.63 -0.52 4.55
CA TYR A 166 6.94 -0.22 3.95
C TYR A 166 7.15 -0.73 2.53
N GLU A 167 6.24 -1.54 1.95
CA GLU A 167 6.35 -1.99 0.56
C GLU A 167 6.31 -0.82 -0.44
N ASP A 168 5.50 0.20 -0.15
CA ASP A 168 5.42 1.44 -0.92
C ASP A 168 6.68 2.31 -0.75
N ARG A 169 7.20 2.39 0.47
CA ARG A 169 8.46 3.10 0.76
C ARG A 169 9.65 2.44 0.08
N ASP A 170 9.74 1.11 0.13
CA ASP A 170 10.78 0.34 -0.54
C ASP A 170 10.73 0.56 -2.05
N LEU A 171 9.56 0.47 -2.65
CA LEU A 171 9.38 0.69 -4.07
C LEU A 171 9.77 2.11 -4.48
N CYS A 172 9.31 3.13 -3.77
CA CYS A 172 9.66 4.52 -4.03
C CYS A 172 11.18 4.77 -3.88
N LYS A 173 11.82 4.14 -2.89
CA LYS A 173 13.28 4.24 -2.69
C LYS A 173 14.05 3.64 -3.87
N ARG A 174 13.62 2.46 -4.37
CA ARG A 174 14.23 1.84 -5.56
C ARG A 174 13.99 2.66 -6.84
N ILE A 175 12.82 3.27 -6.99
CA ILE A 175 12.54 4.20 -8.09
C ILE A 175 13.51 5.37 -8.08
N LYS A 176 13.76 5.97 -6.90
CA LYS A 176 14.72 7.06 -6.73
C LYS A 176 16.15 6.63 -7.10
N PHE A 177 16.59 5.46 -6.67
CA PHE A 177 17.92 4.91 -7.01
C PHE A 177 18.08 4.61 -8.51
N ALA A 178 16.99 4.28 -9.19
CA ALA A 178 16.96 4.09 -10.63
C ALA A 178 16.87 5.40 -11.44
N ASN A 179 16.96 6.57 -10.77
CA ASN A 179 16.77 7.91 -11.36
C ASN A 179 15.43 8.09 -12.09
N GLU A 180 14.40 7.38 -11.63
CA GLU A 180 13.04 7.51 -12.16
C GLU A 180 12.16 8.40 -11.25
N ASN A 181 11.00 8.78 -11.75
CA ASN A 181 10.18 9.81 -11.12
C ASN A 181 8.90 9.24 -10.51
N VAL A 182 8.58 9.75 -9.32
CA VAL A 182 7.28 9.60 -8.66
C VAL A 182 6.60 10.97 -8.63
N TYR A 183 5.31 11.00 -8.98
CA TYR A 183 4.51 12.22 -8.97
C TYR A 183 3.22 12.07 -8.18
N VAL A 184 2.77 13.18 -7.60
CA VAL A 184 1.40 13.36 -7.10
C VAL A 184 0.66 14.32 -8.04
N ASP A 185 -0.54 13.93 -8.46
CA ASP A 185 -1.45 14.77 -9.24
C ASP A 185 -2.50 15.40 -8.30
N LYS A 186 -2.33 16.65 -7.96
CA LYS A 186 -3.25 17.42 -7.09
C LYS A 186 -4.63 17.67 -7.72
N THR A 187 -4.76 17.45 -9.02
CA THR A 187 -6.05 17.60 -9.71
C THR A 187 -6.88 16.32 -9.69
N SER A 188 -6.22 15.17 -9.48
CA SER A 188 -6.84 13.87 -9.31
C SER A 188 -7.02 13.61 -7.83
N LYS A 189 -8.24 13.64 -7.32
CA LYS A 189 -8.51 13.54 -5.89
C LYS A 189 -9.17 12.23 -5.54
N ILE A 190 -8.82 11.73 -4.36
CA ILE A 190 -9.42 10.54 -3.75
C ILE A 190 -9.79 10.80 -2.29
N ASN A 191 -10.77 10.06 -1.82
CA ASN A 191 -11.11 9.93 -0.41
C ASN A 191 -10.70 8.53 0.06
N HIS A 192 -9.76 8.47 0.99
CA HIS A 192 -9.30 7.22 1.59
C HIS A 192 -9.82 7.14 3.02
N PHE A 193 -10.61 6.13 3.33
CA PHE A 193 -11.22 6.00 4.65
C PHE A 193 -10.30 5.43 5.71
N GLY A 194 -9.11 4.94 5.32
CA GLY A 194 -8.04 4.49 6.18
C GLY A 194 -8.44 3.41 7.18
N ALA A 195 -7.79 2.24 7.10
CA ALA A 195 -7.99 1.11 8.01
C ALA A 195 -9.43 0.55 8.11
N LYS A 196 -10.37 0.97 7.26
CA LYS A 196 -11.73 0.41 7.19
C LYS A 196 -11.83 -0.79 6.26
N SER A 197 -10.81 -1.00 5.42
CA SER A 197 -10.73 -2.13 4.49
C SER A 197 -10.78 -3.49 5.19
N THR A 198 -10.36 -3.54 6.46
CA THR A 198 -10.25 -4.80 7.20
C THR A 198 -10.44 -4.54 8.69
N ASN A 199 -11.63 -4.76 9.23
CA ASN A 199 -11.87 -4.73 10.67
C ASN A 199 -12.12 -6.15 11.18
N ILE A 200 -11.07 -6.85 11.60
CA ILE A 200 -11.10 -8.26 12.03
C ILE A 200 -10.70 -8.40 13.51
N GLY A 201 -10.96 -7.37 14.32
CA GLY A 201 -10.72 -7.44 15.77
C GLY A 201 -9.23 -7.44 16.17
N SER A 202 -8.96 -7.92 17.38
CA SER A 202 -7.64 -7.82 18.03
C SER A 202 -6.52 -8.56 17.28
N GLU A 203 -6.80 -9.69 16.65
CA GLU A 203 -5.80 -10.48 15.92
C GLU A 203 -5.21 -9.73 14.74
N PHE A 204 -6.05 -8.97 14.02
CA PHE A 204 -5.56 -8.16 12.92
C PHE A 204 -4.71 -6.99 13.41
N GLU A 205 -5.09 -6.35 14.53
CA GLU A 205 -4.28 -5.29 15.13
C GLU A 205 -2.92 -5.81 15.64
N LYS A 206 -2.86 -7.02 16.20
CA LYS A 206 -1.59 -7.69 16.52
C LYS A 206 -0.72 -7.86 15.29
N CYS A 207 -1.29 -8.40 14.20
CA CYS A 207 -0.61 -8.59 12.92
C CYS A 207 -0.09 -7.26 12.36
N ARG A 208 -0.90 -6.21 12.35
CA ARG A 208 -0.50 -4.87 11.91
C ARG A 208 0.67 -4.31 12.71
N ASN A 209 0.61 -4.40 14.04
CA ASN A 209 1.67 -3.90 14.91
C ASN A 209 2.97 -4.68 14.74
N TRP A 210 2.89 -6.01 14.57
CA TRP A 210 4.05 -6.85 14.31
C TRP A 210 4.72 -6.48 12.99
N HIS A 211 3.97 -6.44 11.89
CA HIS A 211 4.51 -6.13 10.57
C HIS A 211 5.01 -4.70 10.44
N LEU A 212 4.38 -3.73 11.10
CA LEU A 212 4.83 -2.35 11.08
C LEU A 212 6.29 -2.23 11.55
N MET A 213 6.65 -2.95 12.61
CA MET A 213 8.02 -2.91 13.13
C MET A 213 8.95 -3.86 12.38
N TRP A 214 8.49 -5.07 12.03
CA TRP A 214 9.28 -5.98 11.22
C TRP A 214 9.72 -5.31 9.91
N SER A 215 8.80 -4.74 9.18
CA SER A 215 9.06 -4.09 7.89
C SER A 215 9.90 -2.81 8.03
N SER A 216 9.73 -2.07 9.13
CA SER A 216 10.58 -0.91 9.43
C SER A 216 12.05 -1.31 9.60
N VAL A 217 12.32 -2.33 10.42
CA VAL A 217 13.69 -2.84 10.66
C VAL A 217 14.27 -3.47 9.39
N TYR A 218 13.46 -4.22 8.64
CA TYR A 218 13.87 -4.79 7.35
C TYR A 218 14.25 -3.70 6.34
N PHE A 219 13.46 -2.63 6.25
CA PHE A 219 13.77 -1.47 5.42
C PHE A 219 15.06 -0.77 5.86
N ASP A 220 15.26 -0.57 7.16
CA ASP A 220 16.48 0.00 7.70
C ASP A 220 17.71 -0.85 7.34
N ARG A 221 17.62 -2.18 7.43
CA ARG A 221 18.69 -3.11 7.03
C ARG A 221 19.09 -2.95 5.56
N LYS A 222 18.11 -2.72 4.68
CA LYS A 222 18.38 -2.54 3.25
C LYS A 222 19.11 -1.25 2.91
N TYR A 223 18.88 -0.19 3.71
CA TYR A 223 19.19 1.18 3.27
C TYR A 223 20.07 1.98 4.23
N LEU A 224 20.29 1.52 5.45
CA LEU A 224 21.16 2.19 6.39
C LEU A 224 22.56 1.55 6.43
N PHE A 225 23.55 2.38 6.70
CA PHE A 225 24.89 1.90 7.00
C PHE A 225 24.88 1.05 8.28
N PHE A 226 25.69 0.00 8.33
CA PHE A 226 25.71 -1.03 9.36
C PHE A 226 25.65 -0.49 10.81
N LEU A 227 26.57 0.43 11.18
CA LEU A 227 26.61 0.98 12.54
C LEU A 227 25.33 1.75 12.89
N ILE A 228 24.82 2.55 11.95
CA ILE A 228 23.57 3.33 12.14
C ILE A 228 22.40 2.38 12.27
N PHE A 229 22.35 1.31 11.48
CA PHE A 229 21.31 0.30 11.55
C PHE A 229 21.23 -0.33 12.95
N TYR A 230 22.36 -0.83 13.49
CA TYR A 230 22.34 -1.47 14.80
C TYR A 230 22.06 -0.47 15.92
N ALA A 231 22.71 0.69 15.95
CA ALA A 231 22.48 1.72 16.97
C ALA A 231 21.00 2.14 17.03
N LYS A 232 20.41 2.45 15.88
CA LYS A 232 18.99 2.84 15.77
C LYS A 232 18.05 1.76 16.26
N ASN A 233 18.28 0.50 15.86
CA ASN A 233 17.35 -0.59 16.15
C ASN A 233 17.52 -1.13 17.58
N LEU A 234 18.71 -1.08 18.17
CA LEU A 234 18.89 -1.35 19.61
C LEU A 234 18.15 -0.30 20.46
N PHE A 235 18.27 0.99 20.11
CA PHE A 235 17.50 2.04 20.77
C PHE A 235 15.99 1.85 20.63
N LEU A 236 15.53 1.42 19.44
CA LEU A 236 14.13 1.08 19.20
C LEU A 236 13.66 -0.05 20.14
N LEU A 237 14.43 -1.15 20.25
CA LEU A 237 14.09 -2.28 21.14
C LEU A 237 14.00 -1.82 22.59
N LEU A 238 14.98 -1.06 23.08
CA LEU A 238 14.97 -0.50 24.42
C LEU A 238 13.74 0.38 24.66
N SER A 239 13.45 1.30 23.76
CA SER A 239 12.28 2.20 23.84
C SER A 239 10.97 1.40 23.89
N LEU A 240 10.84 0.32 23.09
CA LEU A 240 9.63 -0.52 23.09
C LEU A 240 9.50 -1.29 24.41
N THR A 241 10.60 -1.81 24.96
CA THR A 241 10.64 -2.50 26.26
C THR A 241 10.20 -1.56 27.40
N LEU A 242 10.77 -0.35 27.47
CA LEU A 242 10.36 0.64 28.47
C LEU A 242 8.89 1.01 28.36
N ARG A 243 8.36 1.15 27.14
CA ARG A 243 6.92 1.41 26.91
C ARG A 243 6.04 0.22 27.31
N ILE A 244 6.49 -1.02 27.16
CA ILE A 244 5.76 -2.20 27.66
C ILE A 244 5.66 -2.13 29.19
N ILE A 245 6.79 -1.91 29.88
CA ILE A 245 6.81 -1.77 31.34
C ILE A 245 5.87 -0.65 31.78
N PHE A 246 5.98 0.53 31.19
CA PHE A 246 5.14 1.69 31.50
C PHE A 246 3.64 1.39 31.37
N TYR A 247 3.20 0.81 30.22
CA TYR A 247 1.78 0.48 30.03
C TYR A 247 1.30 -0.69 30.91
N THR A 248 2.20 -1.59 31.30
CA THR A 248 1.88 -2.67 32.25
C THR A 248 1.63 -2.10 33.65
N VAL A 249 2.47 -1.16 34.11
CA VAL A 249 2.30 -0.44 35.39
C VAL A 249 0.99 0.37 35.38
N LEU A 250 0.65 1.00 34.26
CA LEU A 250 -0.61 1.74 34.10
C LEU A 250 -1.84 0.83 33.87
N LEU A 251 -1.69 -0.48 33.93
CA LEU A 251 -2.75 -1.47 33.69
C LEU A 251 -3.44 -1.34 32.30
N ASP A 252 -2.83 -0.63 31.35
CA ASP A 252 -3.31 -0.53 29.96
C ASP A 252 -2.88 -1.77 29.15
N LYS A 253 -3.56 -2.89 29.43
CA LYS A 253 -3.28 -4.19 28.79
C LYS A 253 -3.27 -4.11 27.26
N LYS A 254 -4.14 -3.30 26.66
CA LYS A 254 -4.25 -3.16 25.20
C LYS A 254 -3.01 -2.50 24.60
N LYS A 255 -2.56 -1.38 25.16
CA LYS A 255 -1.35 -0.70 24.69
C LYS A 255 -0.10 -1.54 24.97
N ALA A 256 0.00 -2.17 26.15
CA ALA A 256 1.11 -3.08 26.46
C ALA A 256 1.21 -4.20 25.42
N MET A 257 0.11 -4.88 25.12
CA MET A 257 0.05 -5.93 24.09
C MET A 257 0.52 -5.43 22.72
N TYR A 258 0.06 -4.25 22.26
CA TYR A 258 0.51 -3.71 20.98
C TYR A 258 2.02 -3.43 20.94
N LYS A 259 2.60 -2.97 22.05
CA LYS A 259 4.06 -2.79 22.14
C LYS A 259 4.82 -4.11 22.14
N GLN A 260 4.28 -5.15 22.78
CA GLN A 260 4.85 -6.51 22.75
C GLN A 260 4.93 -7.04 21.30
N PHE A 261 3.83 -6.90 20.52
CA PHE A 261 3.84 -7.32 19.12
C PHE A 261 4.81 -6.50 18.27
N ARG A 262 4.94 -5.19 18.53
CA ARG A 262 5.96 -4.34 17.89
C ARG A 262 7.37 -4.78 18.24
N LEU A 263 7.65 -5.06 19.50
CA LEU A 263 8.95 -5.56 19.97
C LEU A 263 9.29 -6.89 19.31
N SER A 264 8.34 -7.84 19.30
CA SER A 264 8.52 -9.13 18.64
C SER A 264 8.81 -8.97 17.14
N GLY A 265 8.07 -8.11 16.43
CA GLY A 265 8.32 -7.85 15.00
C GLY A 265 9.70 -7.25 14.76
N ALA A 266 10.09 -6.23 15.54
CA ALA A 266 11.41 -5.60 15.44
C ALA A 266 12.55 -6.60 15.70
N TYR A 267 12.45 -7.37 16.78
CA TYR A 267 13.44 -8.40 17.14
C TYR A 267 13.59 -9.47 16.04
N ASN A 268 12.46 -10.04 15.59
CA ASN A 268 12.50 -11.06 14.52
C ASN A 268 13.16 -10.53 13.23
N SER A 269 12.87 -9.29 12.86
CA SER A 269 13.53 -8.67 11.72
C SER A 269 15.02 -8.43 11.97
N LEU A 270 15.40 -7.98 13.19
CA LEU A 270 16.79 -7.71 13.54
C LEU A 270 17.68 -8.96 13.48
N ILE A 271 17.16 -10.13 13.86
CA ILE A 271 17.90 -11.40 13.77
C ILE A 271 17.78 -12.11 12.41
N GLY A 272 17.07 -11.50 11.44
CA GLY A 272 16.99 -12.02 10.08
C GLY A 272 15.84 -12.99 9.80
N ASN A 273 14.93 -13.20 10.73
CA ASN A 273 13.77 -14.04 10.50
C ASN A 273 12.85 -13.43 9.43
N SER A 274 12.21 -14.30 8.65
CA SER A 274 11.23 -13.87 7.63
C SER A 274 10.00 -13.21 8.26
N SER A 275 9.24 -12.54 7.44
CA SER A 275 7.96 -11.90 7.78
C SER A 275 6.85 -12.97 7.92
N TRP A 276 6.90 -13.78 8.98
CA TRP A 276 6.10 -15.00 9.14
C TRP A 276 4.75 -14.82 9.84
N TYR A 277 4.58 -13.79 10.67
CA TYR A 277 3.37 -13.63 11.47
C TYR A 277 2.13 -13.43 10.58
N ARG A 278 1.10 -14.23 10.82
CA ARG A 278 -0.20 -14.14 10.12
C ARG A 278 -1.32 -14.07 11.14
N PRO A 279 -2.41 -13.32 10.87
CA PRO A 279 -3.55 -13.31 11.77
C PRO A 279 -4.19 -14.69 11.78
N LYS A 280 -4.52 -15.18 12.97
CA LYS A 280 -5.38 -16.35 13.10
C LYS A 280 -6.81 -15.93 12.77
N ILE A 281 -7.37 -16.49 11.71
CA ILE A 281 -8.68 -16.12 11.16
C ILE A 281 -9.59 -17.33 11.23
#